data_03c8af88f0f64d672fb117b95e2ca494
#
_entry.id   03c8af88f0f64d672fb117b95e2ca494
#
_cell.length_a   1.000
_cell.length_b   1.000
_cell.length_c   1.000
_cell.angle_alpha   90.00
_cell.angle_beta   90.00
_cell.angle_gamma   90.00
#
_symmetry.space_group_name_H-M   'P 1'
#
loop_
_entity.id
_entity.type
_entity.pdbx_description
1 polymer ?
#
loop_
_entity_poly.entity_id
_entity_poly.type
_entity_poly.pdbx_seq_one_letter_code
_entity_poly.pdbx_strand_id
1 'polypeptide(L)'
;MFILASASLSRKKLLRGHRFRVVPSGVREVRRKTLQATCVTNARLKADAVARRFPTEWVLAADTMVAYGGRIYGKPRDRKAAVRLLRALAGQTHTLGTGVVLQKGRFRIVKFVTSKVTLHDDPPVEKIVARTDPTQYAGGYAIREKNDPLIRRIDGSRSNVIGLPMEFLEPLLRKLEREAPAPVKRGRKVPLKGYILV
;
A
#
# COMPACT_ATOMS: atom_id res chain seq x y z
N MET A 1 10.10 -15.19 0.92
CA MET A 1 9.23 -14.54 -0.10
C MET A 1 7.85 -14.36 0.49
N PHE A 2 7.15 -13.25 0.18
CA PHE A 2 5.78 -12.99 0.64
C PHE A 2 4.87 -12.53 -0.52
N ILE A 3 3.56 -12.44 -0.27
CA ILE A 3 2.57 -11.97 -1.24
C ILE A 3 2.17 -10.53 -0.90
N LEU A 4 2.22 -9.63 -1.87
CA LEU A 4 1.61 -8.30 -1.77
C LEU A 4 0.17 -8.36 -2.28
N ALA A 5 -0.81 -8.21 -1.38
CA ALA A 5 -2.24 -8.21 -1.69
C ALA A 5 -2.72 -6.84 -2.23
N SER A 6 -2.00 -6.28 -3.21
CA SER A 6 -2.27 -4.93 -3.75
C SER A 6 -1.77 -4.78 -5.18
N ALA A 7 -2.57 -4.14 -6.03
CA ALA A 7 -2.17 -3.75 -7.39
C ALA A 7 -1.35 -2.44 -7.44
N SER A 8 -1.27 -1.68 -6.34
CA SER A 8 -0.65 -0.35 -6.28
C SER A 8 0.81 -0.35 -6.74
N LEU A 9 1.09 0.45 -7.78
CA LEU A 9 2.45 0.66 -8.29
C LEU A 9 3.37 1.32 -7.25
N SER A 10 2.83 2.23 -6.44
CA SER A 10 3.58 2.90 -5.37
C SER A 10 4.07 1.91 -4.32
N ARG A 11 3.20 0.98 -3.88
CA ARG A 11 3.57 -0.07 -2.93
C ARG A 11 4.60 -1.04 -3.50
N LYS A 12 4.47 -1.40 -4.79
CA LYS A 12 5.49 -2.22 -5.48
C LYS A 12 6.85 -1.52 -5.52
N LYS A 13 6.88 -0.20 -5.76
CA LYS A 13 8.12 0.59 -5.76
C LYS A 13 8.77 0.65 -4.38
N LEU A 14 7.98 0.83 -3.31
CA LEU A 14 8.50 0.84 -1.93
C LEU A 14 9.11 -0.51 -1.51
N LEU A 15 8.63 -1.60 -2.07
CA LEU A 15 9.12 -2.95 -1.77
C LEU A 15 10.26 -3.41 -2.69
N ARG A 16 10.86 -2.51 -3.48
CA ARG A 16 12.07 -2.84 -4.27
C ARG A 16 13.18 -3.32 -3.35
N GLY A 17 13.85 -4.40 -3.74
CA GLY A 17 14.87 -5.05 -2.90
C GLY A 17 14.33 -6.18 -2.02
N HIS A 18 13.00 -6.33 -1.90
CA HIS A 18 12.37 -7.47 -1.25
C HIS A 18 11.89 -8.53 -2.25
N ARG A 19 11.81 -9.77 -1.79
CA ARG A 19 11.32 -10.92 -2.60
C ARG A 19 9.81 -11.12 -2.38
N PHE A 20 8.99 -10.63 -3.28
CA PHE A 20 7.51 -10.76 -3.21
C PHE A 20 6.89 -11.07 -4.58
N ARG A 21 5.68 -11.60 -4.54
CA ARG A 21 4.78 -11.68 -5.70
C ARG A 21 3.50 -10.89 -5.46
N VAL A 22 2.86 -10.46 -6.51
CA VAL A 22 1.64 -9.62 -6.45
C VAL A 22 0.42 -10.50 -6.69
N VAL A 23 -0.53 -10.45 -5.76
CA VAL A 23 -1.85 -11.08 -5.90
C VAL A 23 -2.89 -10.06 -5.45
N PRO A 24 -3.50 -9.28 -6.34
CA PRO A 24 -4.55 -8.33 -5.98
C PRO A 24 -5.72 -9.04 -5.27
N SER A 25 -6.23 -8.42 -4.23
CA SER A 25 -7.28 -9.01 -3.39
C SER A 25 -8.65 -9.06 -4.07
N GLY A 26 -8.95 -8.12 -4.96
CA GLY A 26 -10.25 -7.98 -5.62
C GLY A 26 -11.42 -7.57 -4.69
N VAL A 27 -11.16 -7.31 -3.41
CA VAL A 27 -12.23 -6.98 -2.46
C VAL A 27 -12.73 -5.55 -2.63
N ARG A 28 -14.02 -5.36 -2.43
CA ARG A 28 -14.64 -4.04 -2.35
C ARG A 28 -14.26 -3.39 -1.02
N GLU A 29 -13.73 -2.16 -1.10
CA GLU A 29 -13.41 -1.36 0.08
C GLU A 29 -14.68 -0.82 0.75
N VAL A 30 -14.62 -0.70 2.09
CA VAL A 30 -15.70 -0.16 2.91
C VAL A 30 -15.27 1.12 3.60
N ARG A 31 -16.24 1.96 3.99
CA ARG A 31 -16.01 3.15 4.83
C ARG A 31 -16.51 2.89 6.24
N ARG A 32 -15.76 3.35 7.23
CA ARG A 32 -16.10 3.33 8.64
C ARG A 32 -16.12 4.75 9.21
N LYS A 33 -16.55 4.91 10.47
CA LYS A 33 -16.66 6.22 11.14
C LYS A 33 -15.31 6.96 11.25
N THR A 34 -14.21 6.23 11.44
CA THR A 34 -12.88 6.84 11.61
C THR A 34 -11.91 6.44 10.52
N LEU A 35 -10.88 7.26 10.30
CA LEU A 35 -9.79 6.98 9.36
C LEU A 35 -9.12 5.65 9.69
N GLN A 36 -8.77 5.43 10.97
CA GLN A 36 -8.15 4.19 11.44
C GLN A 36 -9.04 2.97 11.17
N ALA A 37 -10.32 3.03 11.58
CA ALA A 37 -11.24 1.91 11.36
C ALA A 37 -11.42 1.58 9.88
N THR A 38 -11.47 2.61 9.00
CA THR A 38 -11.56 2.42 7.55
C THR A 38 -10.32 1.71 7.01
N CYS A 39 -9.13 2.26 7.23
CA CYS A 39 -7.88 1.74 6.70
C CYS A 39 -7.58 0.33 7.23
N VAL A 40 -7.75 0.09 8.54
CA VAL A 40 -7.48 -1.21 9.14
C VAL A 40 -8.49 -2.26 8.67
N THR A 41 -9.79 -1.93 8.58
CA THR A 41 -10.79 -2.87 8.08
C THR A 41 -10.49 -3.27 6.63
N ASN A 42 -10.20 -2.31 5.76
CA ASN A 42 -9.89 -2.60 4.36
C ASN A 42 -8.60 -3.41 4.20
N ALA A 43 -7.55 -3.10 4.98
CA ALA A 43 -6.31 -3.88 4.98
C ALA A 43 -6.57 -5.34 5.43
N ARG A 44 -7.40 -5.56 6.45
CA ARG A 44 -7.81 -6.89 6.91
C ARG A 44 -8.57 -7.65 5.82
N LEU A 45 -9.59 -7.04 5.23
CA LEU A 45 -10.38 -7.66 4.15
C LEU A 45 -9.47 -8.09 2.99
N LYS A 46 -8.52 -7.25 2.59
CA LYS A 46 -7.54 -7.56 1.54
C LYS A 46 -6.62 -8.71 1.93
N ALA A 47 -6.11 -8.71 3.17
CA ALA A 47 -5.26 -9.78 3.69
C ALA A 47 -6.01 -11.11 3.74
N ASP A 48 -7.22 -11.13 4.31
CA ASP A 48 -8.04 -12.33 4.47
C ASP A 48 -8.41 -12.96 3.12
N ALA A 49 -8.78 -12.15 2.12
CA ALA A 49 -9.13 -12.65 0.80
C ALA A 49 -7.97 -13.39 0.12
N VAL A 50 -6.74 -12.90 0.31
CA VAL A 50 -5.55 -13.52 -0.28
C VAL A 50 -5.03 -14.66 0.60
N ALA A 51 -5.00 -14.50 1.94
CA ALA A 51 -4.50 -15.52 2.85
C ALA A 51 -5.33 -16.83 2.81
N ARG A 52 -6.65 -16.75 2.59
CA ARG A 52 -7.49 -17.95 2.37
C ARG A 52 -7.04 -18.78 1.16
N ARG A 53 -6.52 -18.13 0.12
CA ARG A 53 -6.00 -18.81 -1.09
C ARG A 53 -4.57 -19.33 -0.90
N PHE A 54 -3.83 -18.75 0.04
CA PHE A 54 -2.41 -19.05 0.27
C PHE A 54 -2.13 -19.15 1.79
N PRO A 55 -2.69 -20.18 2.49
CA PRO A 55 -2.70 -20.24 3.95
C PRO A 55 -1.32 -20.41 4.58
N THR A 56 -0.34 -20.92 3.83
CA THR A 56 1.02 -21.15 4.30
C THR A 56 1.99 -20.02 3.97
N GLU A 57 1.55 -18.99 3.23
CA GLU A 57 2.39 -17.90 2.80
C GLU A 57 2.13 -16.62 3.60
N TRP A 58 3.16 -15.80 3.78
CA TRP A 58 2.99 -14.46 4.31
C TRP A 58 2.29 -13.55 3.31
N VAL A 59 1.27 -12.85 3.75
CA VAL A 59 0.48 -11.88 2.97
C VAL A 59 0.61 -10.51 3.59
N LEU A 60 1.11 -9.55 2.82
CA LEU A 60 1.14 -8.12 3.14
C LEU A 60 -0.02 -7.42 2.44
N ALA A 61 -0.89 -6.79 3.19
CA ALA A 61 -1.97 -5.96 2.68
C ALA A 61 -1.93 -4.58 3.33
N ALA A 62 -2.38 -3.57 2.61
CA ALA A 62 -2.49 -2.22 3.14
C ALA A 62 -3.66 -1.46 2.51
N ASP A 63 -4.16 -0.47 3.25
CA ASP A 63 -5.14 0.49 2.77
C ASP A 63 -4.77 1.89 3.23
N THR A 64 -4.87 2.88 2.33
CA THR A 64 -4.44 4.26 2.56
C THR A 64 -5.58 5.21 2.22
N MET A 65 -5.91 6.11 3.16
CA MET A 65 -6.95 7.13 3.00
C MET A 65 -6.44 8.48 3.53
N VAL A 66 -7.11 9.54 3.08
CA VAL A 66 -6.89 10.92 3.51
C VAL A 66 -8.06 11.37 4.38
N ALA A 67 -7.80 12.07 5.48
CA ALA A 67 -8.81 12.74 6.30
C ALA A 67 -8.59 14.24 6.28
N TYR A 68 -9.65 15.01 5.97
CA TYR A 68 -9.67 16.47 5.97
C TYR A 68 -11.09 16.98 6.19
N GLY A 69 -11.26 18.03 7.01
CA GLY A 69 -12.56 18.67 7.25
C GLY A 69 -13.63 17.68 7.75
N GLY A 70 -13.28 16.74 8.63
CA GLY A 70 -14.19 15.72 9.16
C GLY A 70 -14.59 14.62 8.16
N ARG A 71 -14.02 14.63 6.94
CA ARG A 71 -14.33 13.66 5.89
C ARG A 71 -13.15 12.77 5.56
N ILE A 72 -13.44 11.56 5.07
CA ILE A 72 -12.43 10.57 4.64
C ILE A 72 -12.48 10.46 3.11
N TYR A 73 -11.32 10.59 2.47
CA TYR A 73 -11.16 10.53 1.02
C TYR A 73 -10.24 9.38 0.65
N GLY A 74 -10.71 8.55 -0.27
CA GLY A 74 -9.91 7.53 -0.93
C GLY A 74 -9.33 8.05 -2.25
N LYS A 75 -9.25 7.16 -3.23
CA LYS A 75 -8.94 7.53 -4.61
C LYS A 75 -10.11 8.31 -5.22
N PRO A 76 -9.86 9.44 -5.90
CA PRO A 76 -10.91 10.16 -6.61
C PRO A 76 -11.44 9.31 -7.76
N ARG A 77 -12.72 9.45 -8.06
CA ARG A 77 -13.37 8.68 -9.14
C ARG A 77 -12.92 9.10 -10.54
N ASP A 78 -12.52 10.37 -10.69
CA ASP A 78 -12.12 10.97 -11.94
C ASP A 78 -11.16 12.17 -11.72
N ARG A 79 -10.60 12.72 -12.80
CA ARG A 79 -9.71 13.90 -12.77
C ARG A 79 -10.39 15.13 -12.19
N LYS A 80 -11.67 15.37 -12.51
CA LYS A 80 -12.42 16.52 -11.99
C LYS A 80 -12.59 16.45 -10.48
N ALA A 81 -12.86 15.25 -9.94
CA ALA A 81 -12.92 15.02 -8.49
C ALA A 81 -11.56 15.23 -7.82
N ALA A 82 -10.47 14.82 -8.48
CA ALA A 82 -9.10 15.06 -7.98
C ALA A 82 -8.79 16.56 -7.91
N VAL A 83 -9.07 17.32 -8.98
CA VAL A 83 -8.86 18.78 -8.99
C VAL A 83 -9.62 19.46 -7.87
N ARG A 84 -10.92 19.16 -7.69
CA ARG A 84 -11.72 19.74 -6.60
C ARG A 84 -11.13 19.43 -5.22
N LEU A 85 -10.69 18.18 -4.98
CA LEU A 85 -10.10 17.79 -3.72
C LEU A 85 -8.77 18.51 -3.48
N LEU A 86 -7.87 18.54 -4.46
CA LEU A 86 -6.56 19.18 -4.32
C LEU A 86 -6.66 20.69 -4.13
N ARG A 87 -7.60 21.36 -4.81
CA ARG A 87 -7.88 22.78 -4.54
C ARG A 87 -8.40 23.03 -3.14
N ALA A 88 -9.25 22.13 -2.60
CA ALA A 88 -9.71 22.24 -1.22
C ALA A 88 -8.60 21.96 -0.19
N LEU A 89 -7.55 21.24 -0.56
CA LEU A 89 -6.39 20.95 0.27
C LEU A 89 -5.25 21.97 0.11
N ALA A 90 -5.30 22.86 -0.90
CA ALA A 90 -4.30 23.90 -1.13
C ALA A 90 -4.15 24.78 0.14
N GLY A 91 -2.90 25.01 0.59
CA GLY A 91 -2.58 25.72 1.82
C GLY A 91 -2.93 24.98 3.11
N GLN A 92 -3.61 23.84 3.04
CA GLN A 92 -4.13 23.14 4.20
C GLN A 92 -3.24 21.97 4.63
N THR A 93 -3.35 21.63 5.92
CA THR A 93 -2.78 20.38 6.46
C THR A 93 -3.87 19.34 6.57
N HIS A 94 -3.63 18.17 5.98
CA HIS A 94 -4.52 17.01 6.08
C HIS A 94 -3.78 15.81 6.66
N THR A 95 -4.53 14.83 7.17
CA THR A 95 -3.98 13.58 7.70
C THR A 95 -4.10 12.48 6.67
N LEU A 96 -3.01 11.80 6.40
CA LEU A 96 -3.00 10.57 5.63
C LEU A 96 -2.77 9.40 6.57
N GLY A 97 -3.60 8.37 6.49
CA GLY A 97 -3.51 7.17 7.31
C GLY A 97 -3.37 5.92 6.46
N THR A 98 -2.49 5.00 6.89
CA THR A 98 -2.34 3.68 6.28
C THR A 98 -2.54 2.60 7.33
N GLY A 99 -3.51 1.71 7.09
CA GLY A 99 -3.66 0.44 7.79
C GLY A 99 -2.82 -0.61 7.08
N VAL A 100 -2.05 -1.39 7.85
CA VAL A 100 -1.22 -2.47 7.33
C VAL A 100 -1.55 -3.76 8.05
N VAL A 101 -1.59 -4.86 7.31
CA VAL A 101 -1.74 -6.22 7.83
C VAL A 101 -0.66 -7.10 7.22
N LEU A 102 0.09 -7.79 8.07
CA LEU A 102 0.99 -8.87 7.69
C LEU A 102 0.46 -10.15 8.33
N GLN A 103 0.09 -11.14 7.51
CA GLN A 103 -0.65 -12.33 7.94
C GLN A 103 -0.09 -13.61 7.35
N LYS A 104 -0.06 -14.69 8.15
CA LYS A 104 0.19 -16.07 7.70
C LYS A 104 -0.68 -17.01 8.54
N GLY A 105 -1.58 -17.76 7.91
CA GLY A 105 -2.55 -18.59 8.61
C GLY A 105 -3.35 -17.78 9.64
N ARG A 106 -3.26 -18.20 10.92
CA ARG A 106 -3.91 -17.50 12.05
C ARG A 106 -3.07 -16.35 12.63
N PHE A 107 -1.79 -16.30 12.32
CA PHE A 107 -0.89 -15.26 12.83
C PHE A 107 -1.10 -13.96 12.06
N ARG A 108 -1.26 -12.84 12.79
CA ARG A 108 -1.54 -11.54 12.18
C ARG A 108 -0.90 -10.40 12.96
N ILE A 109 -0.17 -9.56 12.26
CA ILE A 109 0.32 -8.26 12.74
C ILE A 109 -0.52 -7.18 12.06
N VAL A 110 -1.04 -6.22 12.86
CA VAL A 110 -1.82 -5.09 12.38
C VAL A 110 -1.21 -3.81 12.90
N LYS A 111 -1.01 -2.84 12.02
CA LYS A 111 -0.52 -1.49 12.39
C LYS A 111 -1.34 -0.44 11.67
N PHE A 112 -1.58 0.68 12.33
CA PHE A 112 -2.08 1.91 11.73
C PHE A 112 -1.05 3.01 11.92
N VAL A 113 -0.70 3.71 10.86
CA VAL A 113 0.29 4.80 10.86
C VAL A 113 -0.34 6.02 10.21
N THR A 114 -0.10 7.20 10.78
CA THR A 114 -0.54 8.49 10.23
C THR A 114 0.65 9.37 9.89
N SER A 115 0.46 10.24 8.92
CA SER A 115 1.35 11.35 8.60
C SER A 115 0.51 12.58 8.29
N LYS A 116 0.98 13.77 8.69
CA LYS A 116 0.37 15.05 8.31
C LYS A 116 1.05 15.56 7.05
N VAL A 117 0.27 16.01 6.07
CA VAL A 117 0.76 16.56 4.82
C VAL A 117 0.20 17.96 4.65
N THR A 118 1.07 18.94 4.46
CA THR A 118 0.70 20.34 4.18
C THR A 118 0.99 20.62 2.71
N LEU A 119 0.00 21.11 1.98
CA LEU A 119 0.19 21.53 0.60
C LEU A 119 0.68 22.98 0.51
N HIS A 120 1.29 23.35 -0.62
CA HIS A 120 1.56 24.76 -0.96
C HIS A 120 0.24 25.54 -1.06
N ASP A 121 0.31 26.85 -0.87
CA ASP A 121 -0.89 27.70 -0.85
C ASP A 121 -1.54 27.81 -2.23
N ASP A 122 -0.73 27.86 -3.31
CA ASP A 122 -1.20 27.91 -4.71
C ASP A 122 -0.46 26.89 -5.58
N PRO A 123 -0.73 25.57 -5.40
CA PRO A 123 -0.08 24.56 -6.23
C PRO A 123 -0.72 24.52 -7.64
N PRO A 124 0.06 24.21 -8.67
CA PRO A 124 -0.44 24.12 -10.06
C PRO A 124 -1.28 22.84 -10.27
N VAL A 125 -2.44 22.76 -9.60
CA VAL A 125 -3.26 21.53 -9.47
C VAL A 125 -3.59 20.92 -10.83
N GLU A 126 -4.01 21.71 -11.80
CA GLU A 126 -4.41 21.23 -13.14
C GLU A 126 -3.23 20.60 -13.88
N LYS A 127 -2.05 21.24 -13.81
CA LYS A 127 -0.81 20.72 -14.41
C LYS A 127 -0.38 19.41 -13.75
N ILE A 128 -0.55 19.29 -12.42
CA ILE A 128 -0.24 18.07 -11.69
C ILE A 128 -1.17 16.93 -12.09
N VAL A 129 -2.49 17.19 -12.09
CA VAL A 129 -3.52 16.20 -12.46
C VAL A 129 -3.42 15.79 -13.92
N ALA A 130 -3.03 16.71 -14.83
CA ALA A 130 -2.82 16.38 -16.23
C ALA A 130 -1.65 15.39 -16.47
N ARG A 131 -0.60 15.47 -15.64
CA ARG A 131 0.64 14.66 -15.78
C ARG A 131 0.59 13.31 -15.08
N THR A 132 -0.42 13.06 -14.25
CA THR A 132 -0.55 11.84 -13.47
C THR A 132 -1.95 11.26 -13.65
N ASP A 133 -2.12 9.97 -13.33
CA ASP A 133 -3.45 9.41 -13.16
C ASP A 133 -3.85 9.52 -11.67
N PRO A 134 -4.58 10.56 -11.27
CA PRO A 134 -4.93 10.81 -9.87
C PRO A 134 -5.82 9.71 -9.27
N THR A 135 -6.51 8.93 -10.12
CA THR A 135 -7.39 7.84 -9.67
C THR A 135 -6.62 6.66 -9.07
N GLN A 136 -5.29 6.65 -9.21
CA GLN A 136 -4.43 5.62 -8.63
C GLN A 136 -3.98 5.92 -7.20
N TYR A 137 -4.19 7.15 -6.71
CA TYR A 137 -3.64 7.62 -5.44
C TYR A 137 -4.73 8.06 -4.47
N ALA A 138 -4.61 7.68 -3.19
CA ALA A 138 -5.45 8.24 -2.13
C ALA A 138 -5.22 9.77 -2.06
N GLY A 139 -6.29 10.54 -2.00
CA GLY A 139 -6.21 12.00 -2.06
C GLY A 139 -5.94 12.57 -3.46
N GLY A 140 -5.75 11.74 -4.49
CA GLY A 140 -5.59 12.18 -5.88
C GLY A 140 -4.20 12.66 -6.27
N TYR A 141 -3.16 12.39 -5.48
CA TYR A 141 -1.79 12.83 -5.77
C TYR A 141 -0.73 11.79 -5.44
N ALA A 142 0.37 11.87 -6.18
CA ALA A 142 1.60 11.14 -5.92
C ALA A 142 2.68 12.10 -5.41
N ILE A 143 3.57 11.61 -4.56
CA ILE A 143 4.71 12.39 -4.04
C ILE A 143 5.89 12.31 -5.00
N ARG A 144 6.59 13.44 -5.22
CA ARG A 144 7.88 13.51 -5.88
C ARG A 144 9.02 13.55 -4.86
N GLU A 145 10.18 13.03 -5.23
CA GLU A 145 11.32 12.95 -4.30
C GLU A 145 11.92 14.32 -3.98
N LYS A 146 12.01 15.20 -4.97
CA LYS A 146 12.60 16.54 -4.85
C LYS A 146 11.67 17.59 -5.44
N ASN A 147 11.66 18.79 -4.84
CA ASN A 147 10.93 19.96 -5.32
C ASN A 147 9.50 19.64 -5.72
N ASP A 148 8.75 19.02 -4.80
CA ASP A 148 7.35 18.66 -5.04
C ASP A 148 6.52 19.94 -5.17
N PRO A 149 5.89 20.19 -6.33
CA PRO A 149 5.13 21.43 -6.55
C PRO A 149 3.80 21.47 -5.79
N LEU A 150 3.39 20.35 -5.20
CA LEU A 150 2.15 20.22 -4.44
C LEU A 150 2.39 20.24 -2.94
N ILE A 151 3.43 19.51 -2.47
CA ILE A 151 3.66 19.28 -1.04
C ILE A 151 4.69 20.23 -0.50
N ARG A 152 4.28 21.05 0.49
CA ARG A 152 5.18 21.95 1.23
C ARG A 152 5.88 21.23 2.37
N ARG A 153 5.16 20.36 3.11
CA ARG A 153 5.70 19.67 4.28
C ARG A 153 5.02 18.32 4.53
N ILE A 154 5.80 17.38 5.04
CA ILE A 154 5.32 16.11 5.59
C ILE A 154 5.83 15.99 7.01
N ASP A 155 4.93 15.81 7.98
CA ASP A 155 5.23 15.48 9.36
C ASP A 155 4.89 14.00 9.59
N GLY A 156 5.89 13.19 9.87
CA GLY A 156 5.80 11.73 10.00
C GLY A 156 6.45 10.98 8.85
N SER A 157 6.03 9.74 8.64
CA SER A 157 6.62 8.83 7.64
C SER A 157 6.27 9.23 6.21
N ARG A 158 7.29 9.53 5.41
CA ARG A 158 7.15 9.78 3.98
C ARG A 158 6.70 8.53 3.23
N SER A 159 7.24 7.37 3.60
CA SER A 159 6.88 6.08 3.01
C SER A 159 5.42 5.71 3.30
N ASN A 160 4.90 6.10 4.48
CA ASN A 160 3.48 5.99 4.80
C ASN A 160 2.61 6.80 3.82
N VAL A 161 3.01 8.03 3.48
CA VAL A 161 2.28 8.87 2.52
C VAL A 161 2.28 8.25 1.11
N ILE A 162 3.34 7.55 0.73
CA ILE A 162 3.40 6.80 -0.55
C ILE A 162 2.50 5.55 -0.51
N GLY A 163 2.24 4.98 0.69
CA GLY A 163 1.26 3.91 0.87
C GLY A 163 1.69 2.67 1.64
N LEU A 164 2.93 2.66 2.21
CA LEU A 164 3.42 1.65 3.16
C LEU A 164 4.38 2.32 4.16
N PRO A 165 4.15 2.21 5.47
CA PRO A 165 5.08 2.72 6.49
C PRO A 165 6.31 1.80 6.59
N MET A 166 7.33 2.06 5.75
CA MET A 166 8.49 1.17 5.62
C MET A 166 9.34 1.14 6.89
N GLU A 167 9.35 2.21 7.68
CA GLU A 167 10.05 2.27 8.97
C GLU A 167 9.54 1.19 9.96
N PHE A 168 8.26 0.85 9.84
CA PHE A 168 7.64 -0.26 10.59
C PHE A 168 7.82 -1.61 9.88
N LEU A 169 7.69 -1.64 8.56
CA LEU A 169 7.65 -2.88 7.77
C LEU A 169 9.03 -3.47 7.52
N GLU A 170 10.05 -2.65 7.27
CA GLU A 170 11.38 -3.10 6.86
C GLU A 170 12.00 -4.14 7.82
N PRO A 171 12.02 -3.92 9.16
CA PRO A 171 12.56 -4.90 10.09
C PRO A 171 11.81 -6.24 10.03
N LEU A 172 10.49 -6.19 9.88
CA LEU A 172 9.63 -7.39 9.80
C LEU A 172 9.89 -8.16 8.51
N LEU A 173 9.94 -7.48 7.36
CA LEU A 173 10.17 -8.11 6.06
C LEU A 173 11.56 -8.74 5.98
N ARG A 174 12.61 -8.07 6.48
CA ARG A 174 13.95 -8.66 6.56
C ARG A 174 14.01 -9.88 7.46
N LYS A 175 13.28 -9.87 8.58
CA LYS A 175 13.17 -11.06 9.43
C LYS A 175 12.54 -12.23 8.68
N LEU A 176 11.41 -11.99 7.97
CA LEU A 176 10.75 -13.02 7.17
C LEU A 176 11.65 -13.59 6.05
N GLU A 177 12.49 -12.76 5.47
CA GLU A 177 13.41 -13.20 4.41
C GLU A 177 14.55 -14.06 4.94
N ARG A 178 15.04 -13.79 6.15
CA ARG A 178 16.06 -14.61 6.83
C ARG A 178 15.52 -15.96 7.31
N GLU A 179 14.29 -16.00 7.80
CA GLU A 179 13.62 -17.22 8.27
C GLU A 179 13.06 -18.08 7.13
N ALA A 180 12.97 -17.54 5.92
CA ALA A 180 12.57 -18.32 4.76
C ALA A 180 13.68 -19.33 4.40
N PRO A 181 13.37 -20.63 4.21
CA PRO A 181 14.36 -21.59 3.76
C PRO A 181 14.97 -21.11 2.44
N ALA A 182 16.30 -21.30 2.31
CA ALA A 182 17.00 -20.98 1.06
C ALA A 182 16.26 -21.57 -0.14
N PRO A 183 16.16 -20.85 -1.28
CA PRO A 183 15.51 -21.39 -2.45
C PRO A 183 16.21 -22.71 -2.80
N VAL A 184 15.44 -23.80 -2.79
CA VAL A 184 15.94 -25.08 -3.32
C VAL A 184 16.40 -24.77 -4.75
N LYS A 185 17.71 -24.77 -4.99
CA LYS A 185 18.27 -24.69 -6.34
C LYS A 185 17.56 -25.81 -7.08
N ARG A 186 16.79 -25.49 -8.13
CA ARG A 186 16.21 -26.51 -8.99
C ARG A 186 17.38 -27.34 -9.51
N GLY A 187 17.66 -28.41 -8.78
CA GLY A 187 18.67 -29.38 -9.09
C GLY A 187 18.30 -30.07 -10.41
N ARG A 188 19.32 -30.36 -11.18
CA ARG A 188 19.33 -31.12 -12.42
C ARG A 188 18.18 -32.13 -12.49
N LYS A 189 17.50 -32.17 -13.64
CA LYS A 189 16.59 -33.26 -14.01
C LYS A 189 17.32 -34.58 -13.75
N VAL A 190 16.87 -35.29 -12.71
CA VAL A 190 17.25 -36.68 -12.51
C VAL A 190 16.51 -37.46 -13.62
N PRO A 191 17.16 -38.17 -14.51
CA PRO A 191 16.48 -38.99 -15.50
C PRO A 191 15.74 -40.11 -14.74
N LEU A 192 14.40 -40.10 -14.85
CA LEU A 192 13.56 -41.21 -14.41
C LEU A 192 13.89 -42.44 -15.30
N LYS A 193 14.88 -43.25 -14.93
CA LYS A 193 15.04 -44.63 -15.40
C LYS A 193 14.40 -45.55 -14.37
N GLY A 194 13.37 -46.28 -14.79
CA GLY A 194 12.92 -47.53 -14.19
C GLY A 194 11.86 -47.43 -13.08
N TYR A 195 10.61 -47.13 -13.43
CA TYR A 195 9.44 -47.66 -12.71
C TYR A 195 8.43 -48.12 -13.77
N ILE A 196 8.21 -49.44 -13.83
CA ILE A 196 7.14 -50.09 -14.56
C ILE A 196 5.88 -49.92 -13.73
N LEU A 197 4.83 -49.32 -14.30
CA LEU A 197 3.48 -49.32 -13.74
C LEU A 197 2.87 -50.72 -13.99
N VAL A 198 2.46 -51.37 -12.93
CA VAL A 198 1.45 -52.44 -12.93
C VAL A 198 0.23 -51.90 -12.24
#